data_dd331da16b628e4cb0b8b5f1ac887a79
#
_entry.id   dd331da16b628e4cb0b8b5f1ac887a79
#
_cell.length_a   1.000
_cell.length_b   1.000
_cell.length_c   1.000
_cell.angle_alpha   90.00
_cell.angle_beta   90.00
_cell.angle_gamma   90.00
#
_symmetry.space_group_name_H-M   'P 1'
#
loop_
_entity.id
_entity.type
_entity.pdbx_description
1 polymer ?
#
loop_
_entity_poly.entity_id
_entity_poly.type
_entity_poly.pdbx_seq_one_letter_code
_entity_poly.pdbx_strand_id
1 'polypeptide(L)'
;IINYMPVTICLNMIVKNESKIITRLFDSILPIINCYCICDTGSTDNTVEIIEKYFKEKNINGKIISEPFKDFGHNRTVALKAAHKMATYLLFLDADMKLQISKDFNKEKLSADVYLIRQGATDFKYFNVRLIKANLDVKCVCPTHEYYELPPNCKQERLFSLFIDDVGDGGCKENKFKRDVRLLEEGLKKEPNNGRYYFYLANSYFNIGDSKKALQYYSKRIEIGGWDEEIYYSYFRLGKTYLRMGLENEAVITWLNGYNFYPRRTECVYQLVNYYRERGKNNIAYSFYK
;
A
#
# COMPACT_ATOMS: atom_id res chain seq x y z
N ILE A 1 22.36 1.67 -37.76
CA ILE A 1 22.44 0.74 -36.61
C ILE A 1 21.75 1.46 -35.46
N ILE A 2 20.52 1.09 -35.12
CA ILE A 2 19.83 1.62 -33.94
C ILE A 2 20.57 1.00 -32.74
N ASN A 3 21.36 1.81 -32.02
CA ASN A 3 21.96 1.42 -30.76
C ASN A 3 20.84 1.16 -29.75
N TYR A 4 20.39 -0.06 -29.62
CA TYR A 4 19.48 -0.49 -28.58
C TYR A 4 20.23 -0.44 -27.25
N MET A 5 19.99 0.58 -26.45
CA MET A 5 20.52 0.58 -25.09
C MET A 5 19.77 -0.48 -24.27
N PRO A 6 20.49 -1.37 -23.56
CA PRO A 6 19.85 -2.44 -22.77
C PRO A 6 18.94 -1.85 -21.70
N VAL A 7 17.84 -2.53 -21.44
CA VAL A 7 16.92 -2.14 -20.37
C VAL A 7 17.58 -2.37 -19.01
N THR A 8 17.62 -1.35 -18.20
CA THR A 8 18.20 -1.39 -16.85
C THR A 8 17.15 -1.16 -15.78
N ILE A 9 17.29 -1.82 -14.63
CA ILE A 9 16.38 -1.71 -13.49
C ILE A 9 17.16 -1.26 -12.26
N CYS A 10 16.67 -0.22 -11.60
CA CYS A 10 17.18 0.29 -10.33
C CYS A 10 16.25 -0.11 -9.19
N LEU A 11 16.78 -0.76 -8.15
CA LEU A 11 16.05 -0.89 -6.89
C LEU A 11 15.88 0.50 -6.27
N ASN A 12 14.63 0.89 -5.98
CA ASN A 12 14.33 2.14 -5.29
C ASN A 12 13.45 1.87 -4.07
N MET A 13 13.92 2.21 -2.90
CA MET A 13 13.23 1.94 -1.64
C MET A 13 13.59 2.93 -0.55
N ILE A 14 12.79 2.98 0.48
CA ILE A 14 13.10 3.58 1.77
C ILE A 14 13.41 2.47 2.78
N VAL A 15 14.26 2.74 3.76
CA VAL A 15 14.66 1.75 4.76
C VAL A 15 14.83 2.39 6.13
N LYS A 16 14.56 1.62 7.20
CA LYS A 16 14.90 1.96 8.57
C LYS A 16 14.97 0.71 9.44
N ASN A 17 16.15 0.40 9.99
CA ASN A 17 16.35 -0.69 10.96
C ASN A 17 15.89 -2.07 10.43
N GLU A 18 16.38 -2.46 9.25
CA GLU A 18 16.02 -3.72 8.58
C GLU A 18 17.24 -4.67 8.44
N SER A 19 18.27 -4.50 9.27
CA SER A 19 19.53 -5.25 9.20
C SER A 19 19.35 -6.77 9.20
N LYS A 20 18.30 -7.28 9.83
CA LYS A 20 18.04 -8.72 9.98
C LYS A 20 17.48 -9.39 8.73
N ILE A 21 16.81 -8.64 7.87
CA ILE A 21 16.00 -9.21 6.78
C ILE A 21 16.34 -8.69 5.39
N ILE A 22 17.00 -7.53 5.29
CA ILE A 22 17.18 -6.82 4.02
C ILE A 22 17.95 -7.61 2.98
N THR A 23 18.90 -8.47 3.37
CA THR A 23 19.68 -9.31 2.44
C THR A 23 18.80 -10.31 1.71
N ARG A 24 17.75 -10.82 2.33
CA ARG A 24 16.76 -11.71 1.70
C ARG A 24 16.09 -11.05 0.50
N LEU A 25 15.72 -9.78 0.63
CA LEU A 25 15.21 -9.01 -0.49
C LEU A 25 16.26 -8.93 -1.61
N PHE A 26 17.49 -8.52 -1.26
CA PHE A 26 18.58 -8.33 -2.24
C PHE A 26 18.88 -9.60 -3.01
N ASP A 27 19.00 -10.76 -2.34
CA ASP A 27 19.22 -12.06 -3.00
C ASP A 27 18.12 -12.37 -4.03
N SER A 28 16.88 -11.99 -3.73
CA SER A 28 15.74 -12.28 -4.60
C SER A 28 15.67 -11.41 -5.87
N ILE A 29 16.27 -10.21 -5.84
CA ILE A 29 16.23 -9.25 -6.96
C ILE A 29 17.53 -9.17 -7.74
N LEU A 30 18.62 -9.70 -7.19
CA LEU A 30 19.96 -9.64 -7.79
C LEU A 30 19.99 -10.02 -9.28
N PRO A 31 19.24 -11.04 -9.76
CA PRO A 31 19.26 -11.43 -11.17
C PRO A 31 18.75 -10.36 -12.14
N ILE A 32 17.99 -9.38 -11.70
CA ILE A 32 17.33 -8.43 -12.61
C ILE A 32 17.75 -6.98 -12.43
N ILE A 33 18.31 -6.59 -11.27
CA ILE A 33 18.72 -5.21 -11.01
C ILE A 33 20.09 -4.90 -11.61
N ASN A 34 20.29 -3.63 -11.95
CA ASN A 34 21.56 -3.11 -12.47
C ASN A 34 22.19 -2.09 -11.52
N CYS A 35 21.39 -1.44 -10.70
CA CYS A 35 21.82 -0.46 -9.71
C CYS A 35 20.80 -0.32 -8.58
N TYR A 36 21.13 0.47 -7.58
CA TYR A 36 20.24 0.78 -6.47
C TYR A 36 20.27 2.26 -6.08
N CYS A 37 19.15 2.76 -5.56
CA CYS A 37 19.03 4.04 -4.90
C CYS A 37 18.12 3.86 -3.68
N ILE A 38 18.71 3.83 -2.51
CA ILE A 38 18.03 3.54 -1.25
C ILE A 38 18.04 4.78 -0.38
N CYS A 39 16.89 5.14 0.18
CA CYS A 39 16.76 6.24 1.12
C CYS A 39 16.72 5.69 2.55
N ASP A 40 17.80 5.88 3.29
CA ASP A 40 17.80 5.62 4.73
C ASP A 40 17.04 6.71 5.48
N THR A 41 16.04 6.32 6.26
CA THR A 41 15.16 7.24 6.98
C THR A 41 15.53 7.38 8.46
N GLY A 42 16.78 7.10 8.78
CA GLY A 42 17.37 7.21 10.11
C GLY A 42 17.50 5.87 10.80
N SER A 43 18.19 4.92 10.16
CA SER A 43 18.59 3.66 10.79
C SER A 43 19.59 3.91 11.93
N THR A 44 19.45 3.12 12.98
CA THR A 44 20.30 3.13 14.17
C THR A 44 21.00 1.79 14.39
N ASP A 45 20.73 0.82 13.52
CA ASP A 45 21.37 -0.47 13.46
C ASP A 45 22.33 -0.55 12.26
N ASN A 46 22.89 -1.72 11.98
CA ASN A 46 23.86 -1.92 10.89
C ASN A 46 23.21 -2.01 9.49
N THR A 47 21.99 -1.49 9.29
CA THR A 47 21.30 -1.59 7.99
C THR A 47 22.10 -0.97 6.86
N VAL A 48 22.63 0.23 7.05
CA VAL A 48 23.39 0.95 6.01
C VAL A 48 24.67 0.22 5.64
N GLU A 49 25.45 -0.23 6.64
CA GLU A 49 26.69 -0.97 6.42
C GLU A 49 26.45 -2.30 5.68
N ILE A 50 25.35 -2.99 6.01
CA ILE A 50 24.96 -4.23 5.33
C ILE A 50 24.63 -3.95 3.84
N ILE A 51 23.91 -2.88 3.53
CA ILE A 51 23.57 -2.49 2.16
C ILE A 51 24.84 -2.21 1.36
N GLU A 52 25.73 -1.36 1.89
CA GLU A 52 26.99 -0.99 1.23
C GLU A 52 27.88 -2.22 0.97
N LYS A 53 28.07 -3.05 1.99
CA LYS A 53 28.87 -4.29 1.89
C LYS A 53 28.28 -5.23 0.84
N TYR A 54 26.97 -5.51 0.90
CA TYR A 54 26.29 -6.43 0.01
C TYR A 54 26.47 -6.04 -1.46
N PHE A 55 26.14 -4.82 -1.82
CA PHE A 55 26.21 -4.39 -3.21
C PHE A 55 27.64 -4.20 -3.72
N LYS A 56 28.58 -3.84 -2.85
CA LYS A 56 30.01 -3.83 -3.17
C LYS A 56 30.53 -5.24 -3.52
N GLU A 57 30.19 -6.25 -2.72
CA GLU A 57 30.56 -7.64 -2.98
C GLU A 57 29.94 -8.19 -4.29
N LYS A 58 28.77 -7.71 -4.67
CA LYS A 58 28.08 -8.09 -5.92
C LYS A 58 28.44 -7.23 -7.13
N ASN A 59 29.35 -6.26 -6.99
CA ASN A 59 29.72 -5.28 -8.02
C ASN A 59 28.53 -4.54 -8.63
N ILE A 60 27.50 -4.24 -7.82
CA ILE A 60 26.33 -3.44 -8.20
C ILE A 60 26.54 -1.99 -7.73
N ASN A 61 26.57 -1.06 -8.67
CA ASN A 61 26.73 0.34 -8.37
C ASN A 61 25.40 0.97 -7.92
N GLY A 62 25.50 1.92 -7.01
CA GLY A 62 24.30 2.65 -6.55
C GLY A 62 24.63 3.71 -5.52
N LYS A 63 23.62 4.18 -4.84
CA LYS A 63 23.77 5.15 -3.75
C LYS A 63 22.76 4.95 -2.63
N ILE A 64 23.18 5.32 -1.45
CA ILE A 64 22.32 5.52 -0.29
C ILE A 64 22.23 7.03 -0.07
N ILE A 65 21.01 7.52 0.12
CA ILE A 65 20.76 8.89 0.55
C ILE A 65 20.17 8.85 1.95
N SER A 66 20.44 9.87 2.75
CA SER A 66 19.86 10.02 4.09
C SER A 66 18.82 11.12 4.09
N GLU A 67 17.60 10.78 4.49
CA GLU A 67 16.49 11.73 4.66
C GLU A 67 15.70 11.32 5.90
N PRO A 68 15.72 12.09 6.99
CA PRO A 68 14.97 11.78 8.19
C PRO A 68 13.50 11.48 7.89
N PHE A 69 12.93 10.47 8.57
CA PHE A 69 11.54 10.08 8.34
C PHE A 69 10.60 11.22 8.68
N LYS A 70 9.83 11.66 7.69
CA LYS A 70 8.75 12.62 7.83
C LYS A 70 7.40 11.92 7.68
N ASP A 71 7.15 11.33 6.53
CA ASP A 71 6.04 10.45 6.23
C ASP A 71 6.40 9.58 5.03
N PHE A 72 5.62 8.54 4.76
CA PHE A 72 5.94 7.58 3.69
C PHE A 72 5.94 8.22 2.30
N GLY A 73 4.93 9.05 1.98
CA GLY A 73 4.85 9.73 0.68
C GLY A 73 6.03 10.66 0.42
N HIS A 74 6.42 11.45 1.45
CA HIS A 74 7.57 12.33 1.36
C HIS A 74 8.86 11.53 1.10
N ASN A 75 9.19 10.56 1.97
CA ASN A 75 10.45 9.85 1.87
C ASN A 75 10.56 9.00 0.59
N ARG A 76 9.45 8.38 0.13
CA ARG A 76 9.43 7.69 -1.16
C ARG A 76 9.58 8.65 -2.34
N THR A 77 9.00 9.84 -2.27
CA THR A 77 9.18 10.88 -3.31
C THR A 77 10.64 11.36 -3.38
N VAL A 78 11.30 11.52 -2.22
CA VAL A 78 12.73 11.87 -2.17
C VAL A 78 13.57 10.75 -2.78
N ALA A 79 13.33 9.49 -2.41
CA ALA A 79 14.01 8.32 -2.97
C ALA A 79 13.83 8.24 -4.50
N LEU A 80 12.60 8.44 -4.98
CA LEU A 80 12.26 8.43 -6.40
C LEU A 80 13.00 9.52 -7.17
N LYS A 81 12.98 10.76 -6.68
CA LYS A 81 13.71 11.88 -7.29
C LYS A 81 15.21 11.64 -7.32
N ALA A 82 15.77 11.06 -6.27
CA ALA A 82 17.18 10.71 -6.24
C ALA A 82 17.55 9.63 -7.26
N ALA A 83 16.64 8.72 -7.59
CA ALA A 83 16.86 7.68 -8.60
C ALA A 83 16.56 8.11 -10.04
N HIS A 84 16.09 9.35 -10.26
CA HIS A 84 15.74 9.85 -11.58
C HIS A 84 16.88 9.64 -12.59
N LYS A 85 16.56 9.02 -13.72
CA LYS A 85 17.51 8.70 -14.82
C LYS A 85 18.68 7.76 -14.45
N MET A 86 18.67 7.10 -13.28
CA MET A 86 19.72 6.12 -12.95
C MET A 86 19.60 4.81 -13.73
N ALA A 87 18.40 4.49 -14.22
CA ALA A 87 18.11 3.28 -14.99
C ALA A 87 16.93 3.54 -15.94
N THR A 88 16.56 2.54 -16.75
CA THR A 88 15.34 2.61 -17.57
C THR A 88 14.09 2.54 -16.68
N TYR A 89 14.11 1.68 -15.68
CA TYR A 89 13.00 1.48 -14.75
C TYR A 89 13.46 1.56 -13.28
N LEU A 90 12.54 2.01 -12.42
CA LEU A 90 12.65 1.95 -10.96
C LEU A 90 11.74 0.85 -10.43
N LEU A 91 12.30 -0.08 -9.67
CA LEU A 91 11.58 -1.17 -9.00
C LEU A 91 11.39 -0.81 -7.52
N PHE A 92 10.13 -0.74 -7.08
CA PHE A 92 9.76 -0.35 -5.72
C PHE A 92 9.47 -1.58 -4.86
N LEU A 93 10.29 -1.83 -3.86
CA LEU A 93 10.13 -2.92 -2.91
C LEU A 93 10.41 -2.43 -1.49
N ASP A 94 9.89 -3.16 -0.52
CA ASP A 94 10.15 -2.96 0.90
C ASP A 94 11.03 -4.08 1.44
N ALA A 95 11.77 -3.86 2.52
CA ALA A 95 12.77 -4.79 3.04
C ALA A 95 12.20 -6.17 3.42
N ASP A 96 10.92 -6.22 3.79
CA ASP A 96 10.20 -7.42 4.17
C ASP A 96 9.50 -8.14 3.00
N MET A 97 9.88 -7.78 1.78
CA MET A 97 9.40 -8.42 0.55
C MET A 97 10.42 -9.39 -0.03
N LYS A 98 9.94 -10.34 -0.85
CA LYS A 98 10.77 -11.24 -1.65
C LYS A 98 10.22 -11.30 -3.07
N LEU A 99 11.06 -11.09 -4.07
CA LEU A 99 10.67 -11.17 -5.47
C LEU A 99 10.81 -12.60 -5.99
N GLN A 100 9.75 -13.09 -6.63
CA GLN A 100 9.78 -14.33 -7.39
C GLN A 100 9.82 -13.98 -8.88
N ILE A 101 10.81 -14.51 -9.58
CA ILE A 101 11.07 -14.23 -11.00
C ILE A 101 10.78 -15.51 -11.79
N SER A 102 9.82 -15.44 -12.70
CA SER A 102 9.51 -16.54 -13.61
C SER A 102 10.60 -16.73 -14.66
N LYS A 103 10.77 -17.97 -15.15
CA LYS A 103 11.77 -18.30 -16.17
C LYS A 103 11.57 -17.56 -17.49
N ASP A 104 10.37 -17.13 -17.79
CA ASP A 104 9.99 -16.38 -18.99
C ASP A 104 10.16 -14.86 -18.84
N PHE A 105 10.56 -14.37 -17.66
CA PHE A 105 10.84 -12.94 -17.48
C PHE A 105 12.02 -12.50 -18.35
N ASN A 106 11.77 -11.48 -19.15
CA ASN A 106 12.79 -10.84 -19.97
C ASN A 106 12.62 -9.32 -19.89
N LYS A 107 13.55 -8.64 -19.23
CA LYS A 107 13.50 -7.19 -19.06
C LYS A 107 13.58 -6.42 -20.38
N GLU A 108 14.21 -6.96 -21.41
CA GLU A 108 14.31 -6.32 -22.74
C GLU A 108 12.97 -6.22 -23.48
N LYS A 109 11.95 -6.95 -23.02
CA LYS A 109 10.57 -6.85 -23.52
C LYS A 109 9.73 -5.79 -22.82
N LEU A 110 10.25 -5.14 -21.80
CA LEU A 110 9.53 -4.06 -21.09
C LEU A 110 9.43 -2.83 -21.98
N SER A 111 8.20 -2.36 -22.22
CA SER A 111 7.90 -1.22 -23.09
C SER A 111 6.91 -0.22 -22.50
N ALA A 112 6.05 -0.67 -21.58
CA ALA A 112 5.07 0.19 -20.90
C ALA A 112 5.75 1.20 -19.96
N ASP A 113 5.04 2.26 -19.64
CA ASP A 113 5.55 3.29 -18.72
C ASP A 113 5.50 2.83 -17.27
N VAL A 114 4.50 2.04 -16.94
CA VAL A 114 4.22 1.54 -15.59
C VAL A 114 3.81 0.08 -15.65
N TYR A 115 4.36 -0.73 -14.75
CA TYR A 115 3.93 -2.10 -14.56
C TYR A 115 3.35 -2.32 -13.17
N LEU A 116 2.16 -2.95 -13.18
CA LEU A 116 1.55 -3.47 -11.97
C LEU A 116 2.02 -4.91 -11.78
N ILE A 117 2.67 -5.17 -10.66
CA ILE A 117 3.14 -6.50 -10.28
C ILE A 117 2.18 -7.08 -9.25
N ARG A 118 1.86 -8.37 -9.40
CA ARG A 118 1.02 -9.06 -8.42
C ARG A 118 1.82 -9.29 -7.14
N GLN A 119 1.24 -8.91 -6.00
CA GLN A 119 1.84 -9.06 -4.69
C GLN A 119 0.85 -9.60 -3.66
N GLY A 120 1.35 -10.11 -2.56
CA GLY A 120 0.56 -10.53 -1.41
C GLY A 120 1.13 -11.75 -0.69
N ALA A 121 0.41 -12.18 0.35
CA ALA A 121 0.64 -13.43 1.07
C ALA A 121 -0.25 -14.56 0.51
N THR A 122 -0.30 -15.70 1.21
CA THR A 122 -0.99 -16.94 0.79
C THR A 122 -2.44 -16.71 0.34
N ASP A 123 -3.21 -15.95 1.10
CA ASP A 123 -4.67 -15.89 0.94
C ASP A 123 -5.18 -14.63 0.23
N PHE A 124 -4.34 -13.62 0.10
CA PHE A 124 -4.73 -12.35 -0.51
C PHE A 124 -3.66 -11.83 -1.46
N LYS A 125 -4.02 -11.72 -2.74
CA LYS A 125 -3.12 -11.27 -3.81
C LYS A 125 -3.80 -10.17 -4.63
N TYR A 126 -3.06 -9.11 -4.90
CA TYR A 126 -3.54 -7.97 -5.68
C TYR A 126 -2.43 -7.38 -6.54
N PHE A 127 -2.80 -6.58 -7.52
CA PHE A 127 -1.84 -5.85 -8.36
C PHE A 127 -1.55 -4.47 -7.78
N ASN A 128 -0.27 -4.13 -7.73
CA ASN A 128 0.17 -2.81 -7.28
C ASN A 128 1.24 -2.26 -8.23
N VAL A 129 1.32 -0.94 -8.32
CA VAL A 129 2.36 -0.26 -9.09
C VAL A 129 3.71 -0.51 -8.42
N ARG A 130 4.59 -1.26 -9.09
CA ARG A 130 5.89 -1.64 -8.53
C ARG A 130 7.07 -1.41 -9.45
N LEU A 131 6.84 -1.13 -10.76
CA LEU A 131 7.89 -0.84 -11.71
C LEU A 131 7.45 0.35 -12.58
N ILE A 132 8.24 1.42 -12.62
CA ILE A 132 7.93 2.67 -13.34
C ILE A 132 9.16 3.10 -14.15
N LYS A 133 8.98 3.62 -15.37
CA LYS A 133 10.07 4.27 -16.11
C LYS A 133 10.68 5.41 -15.31
N ALA A 134 12.00 5.41 -15.18
CA ALA A 134 12.73 6.34 -14.32
C ALA A 134 12.69 7.82 -14.77
N ASN A 135 12.24 8.09 -15.98
CA ASN A 135 12.09 9.44 -16.53
C ASN A 135 10.67 10.02 -16.39
N LEU A 136 9.73 9.27 -15.83
CA LEU A 136 8.38 9.80 -15.58
C LEU A 136 8.40 10.78 -14.40
N ASP A 137 7.61 11.84 -14.54
CA ASP A 137 7.34 12.76 -13.44
C ASP A 137 6.27 12.17 -12.54
N VAL A 138 6.72 11.50 -11.49
CA VAL A 138 5.87 10.78 -10.54
C VAL A 138 6.21 11.23 -9.13
N LYS A 139 5.20 11.36 -8.30
CA LYS A 139 5.36 11.55 -6.85
C LYS A 139 4.58 10.48 -6.08
N CYS A 140 5.08 10.12 -4.94
CA CYS A 140 4.37 9.31 -3.97
C CYS A 140 3.56 10.23 -3.06
N VAL A 141 2.26 10.00 -2.94
CA VAL A 141 1.35 10.86 -2.15
C VAL A 141 0.72 10.09 -1.01
N CYS A 142 0.22 10.80 -0.03
CA CYS A 142 -0.31 10.36 1.26
C CYS A 142 0.77 10.04 2.31
N PRO A 143 0.54 10.46 3.55
CA PRO A 143 1.51 10.29 4.64
C PRO A 143 1.66 8.84 5.09
N THR A 144 0.62 8.01 4.89
CA THR A 144 0.61 6.54 5.02
C THR A 144 -0.43 5.99 4.07
N HIS A 145 -0.39 4.67 3.76
CA HIS A 145 -1.20 4.07 2.69
C HIS A 145 -1.02 4.82 1.36
N GLU A 146 0.21 5.16 1.09
CA GLU A 146 0.65 5.95 -0.04
C GLU A 146 0.44 5.22 -1.37
N TYR A 147 0.36 6.02 -2.43
CA TYR A 147 0.33 5.54 -3.81
C TYR A 147 1.12 6.47 -4.72
N TYR A 148 1.49 5.99 -5.89
CA TYR A 148 2.17 6.80 -6.89
C TYR A 148 1.14 7.53 -7.75
N GLU A 149 1.18 8.87 -7.73
CA GLU A 149 0.41 9.71 -8.63
C GLU A 149 1.08 9.69 -10.00
N LEU A 150 0.42 9.05 -10.94
CA LEU A 150 0.94 8.81 -12.28
C LEU A 150 0.49 9.92 -13.25
N PRO A 151 1.32 10.28 -14.25
CA PRO A 151 0.89 11.19 -15.31
C PRO A 151 -0.34 10.67 -16.05
N PRO A 152 -1.25 11.54 -16.51
CA PRO A 152 -2.35 11.14 -17.35
C PRO A 152 -1.82 10.49 -18.64
N ASN A 153 -2.53 9.47 -19.13
CA ASN A 153 -2.23 8.73 -20.36
C ASN A 153 -0.93 7.91 -20.35
N CYS A 154 -0.27 7.69 -19.20
CA CYS A 154 0.83 6.75 -19.13
C CYS A 154 0.35 5.31 -19.41
N LYS A 155 1.13 4.59 -20.24
CA LYS A 155 0.81 3.20 -20.58
C LYS A 155 1.06 2.29 -19.39
N GLN A 156 0.01 1.66 -18.88
CA GLN A 156 0.08 0.73 -17.76
C GLN A 156 -0.18 -0.70 -18.22
N GLU A 157 0.64 -1.64 -17.75
CA GLU A 157 0.48 -3.07 -18.05
C GLU A 157 0.63 -3.91 -16.77
N ARG A 158 -0.02 -5.09 -16.74
CA ARG A 158 0.19 -6.08 -15.70
C ARG A 158 1.37 -6.98 -16.06
N LEU A 159 2.32 -7.14 -15.14
CA LEU A 159 3.51 -7.97 -15.34
C LEU A 159 3.34 -9.27 -14.55
N PHE A 160 2.99 -10.35 -15.25
CA PHE A 160 2.69 -11.65 -14.63
C PHE A 160 3.95 -12.50 -14.37
N SER A 161 5.06 -12.21 -15.05
CA SER A 161 6.33 -12.93 -14.89
C SER A 161 7.11 -12.57 -13.61
N LEU A 162 6.60 -11.60 -12.85
CA LEU A 162 7.10 -11.25 -11.52
C LEU A 162 5.97 -11.39 -10.49
N PHE A 163 6.32 -11.87 -9.29
CA PHE A 163 5.44 -11.91 -8.14
C PHE A 163 6.19 -11.43 -6.89
N ILE A 164 5.54 -10.59 -6.09
CA ILE A 164 6.11 -10.10 -4.83
C ILE A 164 5.44 -10.84 -3.68
N ASP A 165 6.23 -11.63 -2.98
CA ASP A 165 5.82 -12.28 -1.74
C ASP A 165 5.99 -11.27 -0.59
N ASP A 166 4.86 -10.88 0.02
CA ASP A 166 4.80 -9.94 1.14
C ASP A 166 4.92 -10.74 2.43
N VAL A 167 6.16 -11.01 2.84
CA VAL A 167 6.46 -11.79 4.05
C VAL A 167 5.99 -11.07 5.29
N GLY A 168 6.13 -9.75 5.27
CA GLY A 168 5.56 -8.89 6.27
C GLY A 168 6.19 -9.01 7.67
N ASP A 169 7.46 -9.31 7.79
CA ASP A 169 8.23 -9.43 9.04
C ASP A 169 9.14 -8.22 9.33
N GLY A 170 8.94 -7.11 8.62
CA GLY A 170 9.69 -5.85 8.82
C GLY A 170 9.46 -5.19 10.17
N GLY A 171 10.47 -4.47 10.64
CA GLY A 171 10.50 -3.86 11.98
C GLY A 171 9.49 -2.72 12.23
N CYS A 172 8.85 -2.20 11.18
CA CYS A 172 7.99 -1.02 11.26
C CYS A 172 6.55 -1.31 11.76
N LYS A 173 6.26 -2.52 12.27
CA LYS A 173 4.89 -2.96 12.64
C LYS A 173 4.48 -2.58 14.06
N GLU A 174 5.43 -2.39 14.94
CA GLU A 174 5.12 -1.98 16.31
C GLU A 174 4.45 -0.61 16.31
N ASN A 175 3.32 -0.50 17.01
CA ASN A 175 2.50 0.72 17.08
C ASN A 175 2.03 1.29 15.72
N LYS A 176 1.92 0.45 14.68
CA LYS A 176 1.52 0.87 13.34
C LYS A 176 0.31 1.80 13.34
N PHE A 177 -0.79 1.39 13.95
CA PHE A 177 -2.04 2.18 13.93
C PHE A 177 -1.91 3.51 14.66
N LYS A 178 -1.13 3.58 15.75
CA LYS A 178 -0.88 4.86 16.45
C LYS A 178 -0.04 5.82 15.60
N ARG A 179 0.97 5.28 14.90
CA ARG A 179 1.76 6.05 13.93
C ARG A 179 0.88 6.57 12.80
N ASP A 180 0.05 5.70 12.21
CA ASP A 180 -0.83 6.05 11.10
C ASP A 180 -1.83 7.13 11.53
N VAL A 181 -2.40 7.06 12.75
CA VAL A 181 -3.24 8.12 13.32
C VAL A 181 -2.49 9.45 13.32
N ARG A 182 -1.30 9.51 13.91
CA ARG A 182 -0.52 10.74 13.98
C ARG A 182 -0.24 11.35 12.60
N LEU A 183 0.22 10.52 11.67
CA LEU A 183 0.54 10.96 10.32
C LEU A 183 -0.69 11.48 9.56
N LEU A 184 -1.84 10.81 9.70
CA LEU A 184 -3.09 11.20 9.04
C LEU A 184 -3.71 12.45 9.67
N GLU A 185 -3.65 12.61 10.99
CA GLU A 185 -4.10 13.84 11.66
C GLU A 185 -3.25 15.06 11.24
N GLU A 186 -1.93 14.87 11.13
CA GLU A 186 -1.03 15.89 10.59
C GLU A 186 -1.33 16.20 9.11
N GLY A 187 -1.66 15.17 8.33
CA GLY A 187 -2.08 15.32 6.94
C GLY A 187 -3.38 16.12 6.79
N LEU A 188 -4.38 15.84 7.62
CA LEU A 188 -5.67 16.56 7.62
C LEU A 188 -5.55 18.04 7.98
N LYS A 189 -4.53 18.45 8.75
CA LYS A 189 -4.25 19.89 8.99
C LYS A 189 -3.89 20.62 7.70
N LYS A 190 -3.28 19.92 6.74
CA LYS A 190 -2.86 20.47 5.45
C LYS A 190 -3.93 20.31 4.37
N GLU A 191 -4.61 19.18 4.40
CA GLU A 191 -5.63 18.79 3.42
C GLU A 191 -6.95 18.40 4.15
N PRO A 192 -7.70 19.37 4.71
CA PRO A 192 -8.84 19.10 5.60
C PRO A 192 -10.01 18.39 4.92
N ASN A 193 -10.07 18.38 3.59
CA ASN A 193 -11.12 17.72 2.80
C ASN A 193 -10.65 16.43 2.11
N ASN A 194 -9.47 15.89 2.46
CA ASN A 194 -8.97 14.68 1.84
C ASN A 194 -9.72 13.44 2.38
N GLY A 195 -10.69 12.93 1.60
CA GLY A 195 -11.52 11.78 1.97
C GLY A 195 -10.71 10.51 2.27
N ARG A 196 -9.59 10.30 1.57
CA ARG A 196 -8.71 9.14 1.81
C ARG A 196 -8.08 9.18 3.20
N TYR A 197 -7.71 10.35 3.71
CA TYR A 197 -7.15 10.49 5.06
C TYR A 197 -8.20 10.15 6.12
N TYR A 198 -9.45 10.60 5.94
CA TYR A 198 -10.56 10.21 6.82
C TYR A 198 -10.80 8.70 6.82
N PHE A 199 -10.74 8.07 5.65
CA PHE A 199 -10.91 6.62 5.52
C PHE A 199 -9.87 5.82 6.32
N TYR A 200 -8.59 6.11 6.12
CA TYR A 200 -7.52 5.39 6.82
C TYR A 200 -7.41 5.75 8.30
N LEU A 201 -7.76 6.99 8.66
CA LEU A 201 -7.83 7.41 10.05
C LEU A 201 -8.95 6.68 10.80
N ALA A 202 -10.13 6.55 10.18
CA ALA A 202 -11.23 5.76 10.71
C ALA A 202 -10.83 4.29 10.90
N ASN A 203 -10.19 3.68 9.91
CA ASN A 203 -9.67 2.31 10.01
C ASN A 203 -8.65 2.16 11.14
N SER A 204 -7.75 3.11 11.30
CA SER A 204 -6.74 3.10 12.37
C SER A 204 -7.38 3.19 13.75
N TYR A 205 -8.34 4.10 13.96
CA TYR A 205 -9.06 4.19 15.22
C TYR A 205 -9.92 2.96 15.52
N PHE A 206 -10.56 2.39 14.50
CA PHE A 206 -11.28 1.12 14.66
C PHE A 206 -10.37 -0.01 15.15
N ASN A 207 -9.16 -0.11 14.61
CA ASN A 207 -8.19 -1.15 14.97
C ASN A 207 -7.54 -0.91 16.35
N ILE A 208 -7.42 0.34 16.78
CA ILE A 208 -6.99 0.69 18.15
C ILE A 208 -8.10 0.40 19.18
N GLY A 209 -9.36 0.32 18.73
CA GLY A 209 -10.52 0.11 19.61
C GLY A 209 -11.25 1.39 20.01
N ASP A 210 -10.82 2.57 19.51
CA ASP A 210 -11.53 3.84 19.74
C ASP A 210 -12.74 3.97 18.82
N SER A 211 -13.83 3.33 19.24
CA SER A 211 -15.09 3.30 18.47
C SER A 211 -15.70 4.69 18.27
N LYS A 212 -15.54 5.61 19.25
CA LYS A 212 -16.09 6.97 19.13
C LYS A 212 -15.43 7.75 17.99
N LYS A 213 -14.12 7.75 17.95
CA LYS A 213 -13.36 8.39 16.86
C LYS A 213 -13.55 7.67 15.53
N ALA A 214 -13.54 6.34 15.51
CA ALA A 214 -13.82 5.57 14.31
C ALA A 214 -15.18 5.96 13.69
N LEU A 215 -16.23 6.03 14.51
CA LEU A 215 -17.57 6.49 14.08
C LEU A 215 -17.51 7.88 13.44
N GLN A 216 -16.90 8.85 14.13
CA GLN A 216 -16.77 10.23 13.65
C GLN A 216 -16.11 10.28 12.27
N TYR A 217 -14.99 9.59 12.10
CA TYR A 217 -14.20 9.64 10.87
C TYR A 217 -14.82 8.84 9.72
N TYR A 218 -15.47 7.70 9.97
CA TYR A 218 -16.23 6.99 8.92
C TYR A 218 -17.42 7.83 8.43
N SER A 219 -18.17 8.46 9.36
CA SER A 219 -19.28 9.32 8.99
C SER A 219 -18.80 10.49 8.12
N LYS A 220 -17.67 11.11 8.50
CA LYS A 220 -17.09 12.20 7.70
C LYS A 220 -16.59 11.73 6.34
N ARG A 221 -16.01 10.51 6.25
CA ARG A 221 -15.62 9.92 4.97
C ARG A 221 -16.80 9.75 4.01
N ILE A 222 -17.93 9.27 4.52
CA ILE A 222 -19.17 9.09 3.74
C ILE A 222 -19.70 10.44 3.28
N GLU A 223 -19.74 11.44 4.16
CA GLU A 223 -20.21 12.80 3.85
C GLU A 223 -19.42 13.48 2.73
N ILE A 224 -18.08 13.33 2.73
CA ILE A 224 -17.20 13.96 1.72
C ILE A 224 -17.45 13.40 0.32
N GLY A 225 -17.88 12.15 0.19
CA GLY A 225 -18.06 11.53 -1.12
C GLY A 225 -16.75 11.15 -1.82
N GLY A 226 -16.79 10.91 -3.12
CA GLY A 226 -15.65 10.57 -3.95
C GLY A 226 -15.60 9.09 -4.32
N TRP A 227 -14.52 8.37 -4.04
CA TRP A 227 -14.36 6.99 -4.49
C TRP A 227 -15.32 6.01 -3.80
N ASP A 228 -16.23 5.41 -4.58
CA ASP A 228 -17.34 4.58 -4.10
C ASP A 228 -16.88 3.38 -3.27
N GLU A 229 -15.76 2.75 -3.60
CA GLU A 229 -15.23 1.60 -2.86
C GLU A 229 -14.87 1.96 -1.42
N GLU A 230 -14.24 3.12 -1.19
CA GLU A 230 -13.92 3.59 0.16
C GLU A 230 -15.18 4.04 0.91
N ILE A 231 -16.17 4.65 0.23
CA ILE A 231 -17.44 5.03 0.81
C ILE A 231 -18.20 3.78 1.27
N TYR A 232 -18.35 2.80 0.38
CA TYR A 232 -19.00 1.54 0.69
C TYR A 232 -18.34 0.82 1.87
N TYR A 233 -17.01 0.71 1.84
CA TYR A 233 -16.26 0.07 2.93
C TYR A 233 -16.40 0.85 4.24
N SER A 234 -16.58 2.18 4.17
CA SER A 234 -16.87 3.00 5.35
C SER A 234 -18.25 2.68 5.94
N TYR A 235 -19.29 2.48 5.13
CA TYR A 235 -20.59 1.97 5.63
C TYR A 235 -20.45 0.60 6.30
N PHE A 236 -19.74 -0.31 5.67
CA PHE A 236 -19.51 -1.64 6.24
C PHE A 236 -18.83 -1.57 7.62
N ARG A 237 -17.76 -0.80 7.74
CA ARG A 237 -17.00 -0.65 9.00
C ARG A 237 -17.75 0.20 10.03
N LEU A 238 -18.48 1.22 9.62
CA LEU A 238 -19.31 2.04 10.48
C LEU A 238 -20.40 1.21 11.16
N GLY A 239 -21.09 0.35 10.41
CA GLY A 239 -22.07 -0.56 10.99
C GLY A 239 -21.44 -1.51 12.02
N LYS A 240 -20.23 -2.04 11.75
CA LYS A 240 -19.46 -2.82 12.74
C LYS A 240 -19.06 -1.99 13.96
N THR A 241 -18.81 -0.71 13.79
CA THR A 241 -18.48 0.21 14.89
C THR A 241 -19.70 0.44 15.77
N TYR A 242 -20.88 0.68 15.18
CA TYR A 242 -22.13 0.78 15.92
C TYR A 242 -22.44 -0.49 16.71
N LEU A 243 -22.27 -1.66 16.09
CA LEU A 243 -22.50 -2.94 16.78
C LEU A 243 -21.57 -3.12 17.99
N ARG A 244 -20.29 -2.75 17.87
CA ARG A 244 -19.34 -2.75 19.01
C ARG A 244 -19.77 -1.82 20.15
N MET A 245 -20.50 -0.77 19.84
CA MET A 245 -21.02 0.19 20.83
C MET A 245 -22.38 -0.21 21.39
N GLY A 246 -22.94 -1.37 20.99
CA GLY A 246 -24.28 -1.81 21.39
C GLY A 246 -25.43 -1.08 20.69
N LEU A 247 -25.15 -0.28 19.67
CA LEU A 247 -26.11 0.50 18.89
C LEU A 247 -26.58 -0.35 17.68
N GLU A 248 -27.39 -1.38 17.99
CA GLU A 248 -27.76 -2.41 17.01
C GLU A 248 -28.64 -1.89 15.86
N ASN A 249 -29.59 -1.00 16.16
CA ASN A 249 -30.48 -0.43 15.14
C ASN A 249 -29.68 0.41 14.13
N GLU A 250 -28.76 1.24 14.64
CA GLU A 250 -27.86 2.07 13.83
C GLU A 250 -26.95 1.21 12.96
N ALA A 251 -26.48 0.07 13.49
CA ALA A 251 -25.67 -0.87 12.71
C ALA A 251 -26.46 -1.44 11.52
N VAL A 252 -27.69 -1.91 11.76
CA VAL A 252 -28.57 -2.46 10.72
C VAL A 252 -28.89 -1.40 9.66
N ILE A 253 -29.30 -0.20 10.07
CA ILE A 253 -29.61 0.90 9.15
C ILE A 253 -28.38 1.25 8.31
N THR A 254 -27.21 1.30 8.94
CA THR A 254 -25.95 1.63 8.25
C THR A 254 -25.60 0.59 7.19
N TRP A 255 -25.73 -0.71 7.47
CA TRP A 255 -25.49 -1.75 6.48
C TRP A 255 -26.52 -1.74 5.34
N LEU A 256 -27.78 -1.46 5.63
CA LEU A 256 -28.81 -1.26 4.58
C LEU A 256 -28.46 -0.08 3.67
N ASN A 257 -28.03 1.04 4.25
CA ASN A 257 -27.59 2.20 3.47
C ASN A 257 -26.37 1.87 2.61
N GLY A 258 -25.39 1.13 3.16
CA GLY A 258 -24.23 0.68 2.40
C GLY A 258 -24.60 -0.22 1.22
N TYR A 259 -25.51 -1.16 1.43
CA TYR A 259 -26.01 -2.02 0.34
C TYR A 259 -26.77 -1.20 -0.72
N ASN A 260 -27.63 -0.31 -0.30
CA ASN A 260 -28.36 0.58 -1.23
C ASN A 260 -27.40 1.50 -2.02
N PHE A 261 -26.33 1.97 -1.37
CA PHE A 261 -25.32 2.82 -2.02
C PHE A 261 -24.54 2.05 -3.11
N TYR A 262 -24.10 0.79 -2.82
CA TYR A 262 -23.29 0.02 -3.75
C TYR A 262 -23.68 -1.47 -3.76
N PRO A 263 -24.80 -1.83 -4.42
CA PRO A 263 -25.39 -3.17 -4.34
C PRO A 263 -24.56 -4.27 -5.04
N ARG A 264 -23.50 -3.92 -5.75
CA ARG A 264 -22.56 -4.89 -6.35
C ARG A 264 -21.64 -5.54 -5.31
N ARG A 265 -21.57 -4.97 -4.10
CA ARG A 265 -20.77 -5.47 -2.98
C ARG A 265 -21.69 -6.12 -1.95
N THR A 266 -21.25 -7.24 -1.38
CA THR A 266 -22.10 -8.08 -0.51
C THR A 266 -21.74 -8.04 0.98
N GLU A 267 -20.67 -7.37 1.37
CA GLU A 267 -20.19 -7.38 2.76
C GLU A 267 -21.20 -6.81 3.75
N CYS A 268 -21.95 -5.77 3.38
CA CYS A 268 -23.03 -5.23 4.22
C CYS A 268 -24.17 -6.23 4.35
N VAL A 269 -24.62 -6.84 3.26
CA VAL A 269 -25.65 -7.89 3.27
C VAL A 269 -25.21 -9.09 4.11
N TYR A 270 -23.96 -9.52 3.96
CA TYR A 270 -23.40 -10.59 4.79
C TYR A 270 -23.48 -10.27 6.29
N GLN A 271 -23.23 -9.03 6.69
CA GLN A 271 -23.39 -8.62 8.08
C GLN A 271 -24.87 -8.67 8.53
N LEU A 272 -25.82 -8.25 7.70
CA LEU A 272 -27.26 -8.35 7.99
C LEU A 272 -27.70 -9.80 8.16
N VAL A 273 -27.29 -10.69 7.25
CA VAL A 273 -27.60 -12.13 7.35
C VAL A 273 -27.08 -12.70 8.66
N ASN A 274 -25.81 -12.44 9.01
CA ASN A 274 -25.21 -12.96 10.24
C ASN A 274 -25.89 -12.39 11.48
N TYR A 275 -26.14 -11.07 11.50
CA TYR A 275 -26.78 -10.39 12.60
C TYR A 275 -28.15 -10.99 12.94
N TYR A 276 -29.00 -11.24 11.94
CA TYR A 276 -30.34 -11.81 12.15
C TYR A 276 -30.28 -13.31 12.44
N ARG A 277 -29.37 -14.07 11.83
CA ARG A 277 -29.18 -15.50 12.11
C ARG A 277 -28.74 -15.74 13.56
N GLU A 278 -27.78 -14.98 14.05
CA GLU A 278 -27.29 -15.09 15.44
C GLU A 278 -28.37 -14.80 16.49
N ARG A 279 -29.43 -14.07 16.11
CA ARG A 279 -30.60 -13.76 16.95
C ARG A 279 -31.80 -14.66 16.71
N GLY A 280 -31.62 -15.76 15.99
CA GLY A 280 -32.67 -16.74 15.67
C GLY A 280 -33.75 -16.21 14.70
N LYS A 281 -33.57 -15.03 14.10
CA LYS A 281 -34.49 -14.43 13.14
C LYS A 281 -34.25 -14.97 11.72
N ASN A 282 -34.34 -16.29 11.56
CA ASN A 282 -33.91 -17.00 10.35
C ASN A 282 -34.68 -16.58 9.10
N ASN A 283 -35.97 -16.28 9.18
CA ASN A 283 -36.74 -15.83 8.02
C ASN A 283 -36.25 -14.48 7.47
N ILE A 284 -35.86 -13.56 8.36
CA ILE A 284 -35.30 -12.27 7.96
C ILE A 284 -33.91 -12.49 7.36
N ALA A 285 -33.05 -13.30 8.01
CA ALA A 285 -31.74 -13.63 7.46
C ALA A 285 -31.84 -14.25 6.07
N TYR A 286 -32.80 -15.16 5.84
CA TYR A 286 -33.02 -15.78 4.56
C TYR A 286 -33.47 -14.80 3.46
N SER A 287 -34.27 -13.77 3.83
CA SER A 287 -34.70 -12.73 2.88
C SER A 287 -33.52 -11.90 2.34
N PHE A 288 -32.47 -11.70 3.12
CA PHE A 288 -31.25 -11.04 2.66
C PHE A 288 -30.29 -11.97 1.91
N TYR A 289 -30.44 -13.29 2.07
CA TYR A 289 -29.61 -14.27 1.36
C TYR A 289 -30.03 -14.48 -0.09
N LYS A 290 -31.33 -14.35 -0.41
CA LYS A 290 -31.88 -14.40 -1.78
C LYS A 290 -31.45 -13.21 -2.61
#